data_5f77bb35dc21b5d3c0731794f4b7bb50
#
_entry.id   5f77bb35dc21b5d3c0731794f4b7bb50
#
_cell.length_a   1.000
_cell.length_b   1.000
_cell.length_c   1.000
_cell.angle_alpha   90.00
_cell.angle_beta   90.00
_cell.angle_gamma   90.00
#
_symmetry.space_group_name_H-M   'P 1'
#
loop_
_entity.id
_entity.type
_entity.pdbx_description
1 polymer ?
#
loop_
_entity_poly.entity_id
_entity_poly.type
_entity_poly.pdbx_seq_one_letter_code
_entity_poly.pdbx_strand_id
1 'polypeptide(L)'
;MRLSTRLLFAFALLLTMTLVVVAVVAYSSAAREVRGFMFAGNMTAPESIASDLGQFYAERGTWDGVEALLVPAHGPGPGGFGAMMGQRLVLVDSSGIVVGDSSGTLLGSSVAGEEIARGAPVVVKSSRVGTLLLFGGMSGVGLPIGVQESFLIGRVNRAIWLAAGLGGLLGLVLAVVLSRGLTAPLRSLSASMNRFARGERNLDLPRASHDEVGELTESFRRLVGEIQRQEGLRKEMTADIAHELRNPIAVIQANVESLVDGVYPATAENLEPVLESVRLLTRLVEDLRTLALADAGRLAMEIGATDVAPVLRRVASAFELRAASKKVGLRLEGARSALAAADPQRLEQILSNLVNNAIRHTPEGGKVTMQILPLAGGRVRIDVTDTGSGIPPDALAHVFERFYRADRGRSRVEGGTGLGLAIARKLAEAQGGDLSADNLPEGGARFSLVLAPAPG
;
A
#
# COMPACT_ATOMS: atom_id res chain seq x y z
N MET A 1 -15.23 -14.80 -12.47
CA MET A 1 -15.11 -15.06 -11.01
C MET A 1 -14.27 -13.95 -10.40
N ARG A 2 -14.73 -13.39 -9.29
CA ARG A 2 -14.05 -12.30 -8.56
C ARG A 2 -12.75 -12.81 -7.95
N LEU A 3 -11.69 -11.98 -7.85
CA LEU A 3 -10.37 -12.35 -7.29
C LEU A 3 -10.51 -12.96 -5.88
N SER A 4 -11.36 -12.35 -5.02
CA SER A 4 -11.69 -12.88 -3.70
C SER A 4 -12.24 -14.30 -3.73
N THR A 5 -13.12 -14.58 -4.69
CA THR A 5 -13.71 -15.92 -4.86
C THR A 5 -12.66 -16.93 -5.34
N ARG A 6 -11.75 -16.53 -6.23
CA ARG A 6 -10.64 -17.39 -6.69
C ARG A 6 -9.65 -17.68 -5.57
N LEU A 7 -9.28 -16.68 -4.77
CA LEU A 7 -8.41 -16.85 -3.61
C LEU A 7 -9.07 -17.72 -2.54
N LEU A 8 -10.34 -17.49 -2.23
CA LEU A 8 -11.09 -18.29 -1.27
C LEU A 8 -11.19 -19.76 -1.73
N PHE A 9 -11.49 -20.00 -3.00
CA PHE A 9 -11.49 -21.36 -3.57
C PHE A 9 -10.10 -22.01 -3.57
N ALA A 10 -9.05 -21.26 -3.92
CA ALA A 10 -7.68 -21.77 -3.93
C ALA A 10 -7.21 -22.15 -2.52
N PHE A 11 -7.46 -21.30 -1.53
CA PHE A 11 -7.14 -21.59 -0.12
C PHE A 11 -7.98 -22.74 0.43
N ALA A 12 -9.28 -22.77 0.16
CA ALA A 12 -10.15 -23.85 0.59
C ALA A 12 -9.74 -25.19 -0.05
N LEU A 13 -9.39 -25.21 -1.33
CA LEU A 13 -8.91 -26.39 -2.05
C LEU A 13 -7.57 -26.87 -1.46
N LEU A 14 -6.61 -25.97 -1.27
CA LEU A 14 -5.29 -26.30 -0.72
C LEU A 14 -5.41 -26.84 0.69
N LEU A 15 -6.24 -26.22 1.53
CA LEU A 15 -6.52 -26.66 2.89
C LEU A 15 -7.20 -28.03 2.93
N THR A 16 -8.20 -28.23 2.08
CA THR A 16 -8.91 -29.52 1.98
C THR A 16 -7.96 -30.62 1.50
N MET A 17 -7.14 -30.34 0.49
CA MET A 17 -6.13 -31.28 -0.01
C MET A 17 -5.09 -31.63 1.06
N THR A 18 -4.58 -30.66 1.78
CA THR A 18 -3.62 -30.88 2.88
C THR A 18 -4.22 -31.71 3.99
N LEU A 19 -5.47 -31.41 4.38
CA LEU A 19 -6.20 -32.17 5.41
C LEU A 19 -6.46 -33.60 5.00
N VAL A 20 -6.83 -33.86 3.74
CA VAL A 20 -7.04 -35.21 3.20
C VAL A 20 -5.71 -35.97 3.21
N VAL A 21 -4.61 -35.37 2.76
CA VAL A 21 -3.28 -36.00 2.77
C VAL A 21 -2.86 -36.36 4.21
N VAL A 22 -2.99 -35.41 5.15
CA VAL A 22 -2.65 -35.64 6.57
C VAL A 22 -3.52 -36.74 7.17
N ALA A 23 -4.82 -36.74 6.90
CA ALA A 23 -5.75 -37.77 7.39
C ALA A 23 -5.40 -39.16 6.83
N VAL A 24 -5.09 -39.27 5.53
CA VAL A 24 -4.69 -40.54 4.89
C VAL A 24 -3.35 -41.04 5.45
N VAL A 25 -2.36 -40.16 5.61
CA VAL A 25 -1.04 -40.53 6.18
C VAL A 25 -1.19 -40.94 7.64
N ALA A 26 -1.94 -40.17 8.46
CA ALA A 26 -2.19 -40.49 9.86
C ALA A 26 -2.94 -41.81 10.00
N TYR A 27 -3.98 -42.05 9.19
CA TYR A 27 -4.71 -43.31 9.18
C TYR A 27 -3.81 -44.50 8.79
N SER A 28 -3.04 -44.37 7.70
CA SER A 28 -2.16 -45.44 7.24
C SER A 28 -1.02 -45.75 8.21
N SER A 29 -0.51 -44.72 8.90
CA SER A 29 0.53 -44.86 9.91
C SER A 29 -0.03 -45.49 11.20
N ALA A 30 -1.16 -44.99 11.70
CA ALA A 30 -1.81 -45.55 12.87
C ALA A 30 -2.21 -47.02 12.66
N ALA A 31 -2.76 -47.35 11.50
CA ALA A 31 -3.12 -48.73 11.15
C ALA A 31 -1.90 -49.67 11.00
N ARG A 32 -0.76 -49.17 10.58
CA ARG A 32 0.51 -49.92 10.55
C ARG A 32 1.12 -50.10 11.92
N GLU A 33 1.11 -49.06 12.73
CA GLU A 33 1.69 -49.07 14.10
C GLU A 33 0.90 -49.99 15.02
N VAL A 34 -0.45 -49.90 14.99
CA VAL A 34 -1.34 -50.79 15.77
C VAL A 34 -1.11 -52.28 15.36
N ARG A 35 -1.05 -52.54 14.04
CA ARG A 35 -0.73 -53.90 13.57
C ARG A 35 0.69 -54.33 13.99
N GLY A 36 1.70 -53.46 13.78
CA GLY A 36 3.07 -53.76 14.17
C GLY A 36 3.23 -53.98 15.68
N PHE A 37 2.55 -53.20 16.52
CA PHE A 37 2.56 -53.35 17.98
C PHE A 37 1.87 -54.68 18.43
N MET A 38 0.79 -55.04 17.73
CA MET A 38 0.06 -56.29 18.02
C MET A 38 0.82 -57.57 17.56
N PHE A 39 1.64 -57.46 16.51
CA PHE A 39 2.38 -58.58 15.94
C PHE A 39 3.89 -58.61 16.27
N ALA A 40 4.52 -57.49 16.71
CA ALA A 40 5.94 -57.47 17.03
C ALA A 40 6.31 -57.89 18.44
N GLY A 41 5.33 -58.05 19.29
CA GLY A 41 5.55 -58.59 20.67
C GLY A 41 5.45 -60.10 20.66
N ASN A 42 6.46 -60.81 20.24
CA ASN A 42 6.64 -62.29 20.49
C ASN A 42 5.37 -63.17 20.46
N MET A 43 4.39 -62.82 19.64
CA MET A 43 3.24 -63.67 19.37
C MET A 43 3.60 -64.67 18.27
N THR A 44 3.67 -65.90 18.61
CA THR A 44 3.57 -66.97 17.63
C THR A 44 2.29 -66.71 16.81
N ALA A 45 2.36 -66.55 15.50
CA ALA A 45 1.21 -66.22 14.67
C ALA A 45 0.11 -67.26 14.92
N PRO A 46 -1.19 -66.84 15.08
CA PRO A 46 -2.28 -67.77 15.31
C PRO A 46 -2.30 -68.93 14.34
N GLU A 47 -1.83 -68.69 13.11
CA GLU A 47 -1.68 -69.68 12.03
C GLU A 47 -0.63 -70.78 12.38
N SER A 48 0.48 -70.40 13.05
CA SER A 48 1.48 -71.41 13.42
C SER A 48 0.98 -72.32 14.55
N ILE A 49 0.28 -71.77 15.55
CA ILE A 49 -0.35 -72.55 16.61
C ILE A 49 -1.46 -73.47 16.00
N ALA A 50 -2.23 -72.91 15.07
CA ALA A 50 -3.26 -73.73 14.35
C ALA A 50 -2.62 -74.86 13.52
N SER A 51 -1.43 -74.63 12.94
CA SER A 51 -0.67 -75.65 12.20
C SER A 51 -0.20 -76.77 13.18
N ASP A 52 0.35 -76.40 14.33
CA ASP A 52 0.84 -77.37 15.29
C ASP A 52 -0.33 -78.21 15.91
N LEU A 53 -1.47 -77.57 16.16
CA LEU A 53 -2.71 -78.24 16.57
C LEU A 53 -3.24 -79.15 15.45
N GLY A 54 -3.06 -78.76 14.18
CA GLY A 54 -3.40 -79.58 13.04
C GLY A 54 -2.53 -80.85 12.95
N GLN A 55 -1.25 -80.72 13.21
CA GLN A 55 -0.36 -81.85 13.26
C GLN A 55 -0.70 -82.79 14.40
N PHE A 56 -0.99 -82.25 15.62
CA PHE A 56 -1.42 -83.03 16.76
C PHE A 56 -2.65 -83.88 16.44
N TYR A 57 -3.67 -83.26 15.80
CA TYR A 57 -4.88 -83.99 15.38
C TYR A 57 -4.62 -84.98 14.28
N ALA A 58 -3.70 -84.70 13.33
CA ALA A 58 -3.36 -85.60 12.26
C ALA A 58 -2.71 -86.91 12.79
N GLU A 59 -1.93 -86.81 13.89
CA GLU A 59 -1.25 -87.96 14.50
C GLU A 59 -2.19 -88.78 15.40
N ARG A 60 -3.20 -88.19 16.05
CA ARG A 60 -4.05 -88.89 17.06
C ARG A 60 -5.45 -89.14 16.65
N GLY A 61 -5.98 -88.35 15.70
CA GLY A 61 -7.35 -88.45 15.25
C GLY A 61 -8.41 -87.93 16.22
N THR A 62 -8.00 -87.47 17.39
CA THR A 62 -8.88 -86.92 18.43
C THR A 62 -8.23 -85.70 19.09
N TRP A 63 -9.03 -84.88 19.79
CA TRP A 63 -8.56 -83.75 20.54
C TRP A 63 -8.19 -84.11 22.03
N ASP A 64 -8.22 -85.37 22.37
CA ASP A 64 -7.93 -85.79 23.77
C ASP A 64 -6.48 -85.47 24.16
N GLY A 65 -6.31 -84.73 25.24
CA GLY A 65 -5.02 -84.30 25.71
C GLY A 65 -4.44 -83.04 25.05
N VAL A 66 -5.20 -82.36 24.18
CA VAL A 66 -4.78 -81.12 23.55
C VAL A 66 -4.54 -79.97 24.55
N GLU A 67 -5.14 -80.04 25.74
CA GLU A 67 -4.98 -79.09 26.81
C GLU A 67 -3.50 -78.90 27.21
N ALA A 68 -2.71 -80.00 27.15
CA ALA A 68 -1.28 -79.96 27.44
C ALA A 68 -0.49 -79.02 26.49
N LEU A 69 -0.97 -78.85 25.26
CA LEU A 69 -0.38 -77.96 24.28
C LEU A 69 -0.87 -76.47 24.44
N LEU A 70 -2.07 -76.31 25.03
CA LEU A 70 -2.67 -74.99 25.22
C LEU A 70 -2.27 -74.36 26.58
N VAL A 71 -1.82 -75.11 27.53
CA VAL A 71 -1.33 -74.60 28.84
C VAL A 71 0.08 -74.05 28.64
N PRO A 72 0.33 -72.79 29.03
CA PRO A 72 1.66 -72.23 28.95
C PRO A 72 2.61 -73.00 29.92
N ALA A 73 3.66 -73.61 29.33
CA ALA A 73 4.72 -74.19 30.13
C ALA A 73 5.43 -73.10 30.96
N HIS A 74 5.43 -73.20 32.25
CA HIS A 74 6.23 -72.36 33.14
C HIS A 74 7.73 -72.77 32.95
N GLY A 75 8.44 -72.07 32.08
CA GLY A 75 9.88 -72.23 31.96
C GLY A 75 10.39 -72.05 30.49
N PRO A 76 11.67 -71.59 30.32
CA PRO A 76 12.30 -71.50 29.04
C PRO A 76 12.75 -72.87 28.54
N GLY A 77 11.82 -73.63 27.91
CA GLY A 77 12.08 -74.94 27.31
C GLY A 77 11.55 -75.00 25.88
N PRO A 78 12.21 -75.74 24.96
CA PRO A 78 11.79 -75.88 23.58
C PRO A 78 10.52 -76.75 23.52
N GLY A 79 9.34 -76.16 23.42
CA GLY A 79 8.07 -76.92 23.17
C GLY A 79 6.82 -76.43 23.86
N GLY A 80 6.89 -75.43 24.74
CA GLY A 80 5.68 -74.83 25.32
C GLY A 80 5.32 -73.53 24.57
N PHE A 81 4.08 -73.36 24.10
CA PHE A 81 3.62 -72.10 23.63
C PHE A 81 3.64 -71.09 24.81
N GLY A 82 4.72 -70.27 24.84
CA GLY A 82 5.01 -69.35 25.92
C GLY A 82 3.79 -68.52 26.27
N ALA A 83 3.45 -68.45 27.56
CA ALA A 83 2.41 -67.60 28.05
C ALA A 83 2.74 -66.16 27.75
N MET A 84 2.15 -65.63 26.77
CA MET A 84 2.06 -64.17 26.63
C MET A 84 1.03 -63.63 27.60
N MET A 85 1.39 -62.57 28.24
CA MET A 85 0.62 -61.82 29.22
C MET A 85 -0.90 -61.83 28.96
N GLY A 86 -1.63 -62.72 29.64
CA GLY A 86 -3.08 -62.67 29.71
C GLY A 86 -3.85 -63.12 28.48
N GLN A 87 -3.22 -63.81 27.49
CA GLN A 87 -3.95 -64.37 26.35
C GLN A 87 -4.47 -65.75 26.69
N ARG A 88 -5.75 -65.97 26.38
CA ARG A 88 -6.45 -67.23 26.53
C ARG A 88 -6.63 -67.88 25.15
N LEU A 89 -6.20 -69.13 25.05
CA LEU A 89 -6.34 -69.93 23.84
C LEU A 89 -7.54 -70.88 24.05
N VAL A 90 -8.48 -70.86 23.10
CA VAL A 90 -9.64 -71.70 23.13
C VAL A 90 -9.70 -72.44 21.78
N LEU A 91 -9.68 -73.77 21.79
CA LEU A 91 -9.83 -74.61 20.63
C LEU A 91 -11.26 -75.11 20.54
N VAL A 92 -11.90 -74.90 19.40
CA VAL A 92 -13.25 -75.33 19.12
C VAL A 92 -13.21 -76.39 18.00
N ASP A 93 -13.94 -77.45 18.17
CA ASP A 93 -14.02 -78.53 17.16
C ASP A 93 -14.89 -78.13 15.91
N SER A 94 -15.05 -79.06 14.99
CA SER A 94 -15.88 -78.84 13.79
C SER A 94 -17.39 -78.73 14.08
N SER A 95 -17.86 -79.14 15.28
CA SER A 95 -19.24 -79.06 15.71
C SER A 95 -19.54 -77.77 16.52
N GLY A 96 -18.54 -76.94 16.81
CA GLY A 96 -18.69 -75.70 17.58
C GLY A 96 -18.56 -75.88 19.09
N ILE A 97 -18.06 -77.05 19.56
CA ILE A 97 -17.85 -77.35 20.95
C ILE A 97 -16.39 -77.07 21.33
N VAL A 98 -16.15 -76.46 22.47
CA VAL A 98 -14.80 -76.21 23.05
C VAL A 98 -14.17 -77.50 23.50
N VAL A 99 -13.12 -77.93 22.79
CA VAL A 99 -12.35 -79.15 23.06
C VAL A 99 -11.01 -78.89 23.78
N GLY A 100 -10.61 -77.64 23.86
CA GLY A 100 -9.43 -77.23 24.58
C GLY A 100 -9.52 -75.75 25.02
N ASP A 101 -9.14 -75.46 26.25
CA ASP A 101 -9.16 -74.09 26.82
C ASP A 101 -7.99 -73.96 27.80
N SER A 102 -7.12 -72.98 27.51
CA SER A 102 -5.93 -72.72 28.36
C SER A 102 -6.28 -72.34 29.79
N SER A 103 -7.51 -71.86 30.07
CA SER A 103 -8.00 -71.56 31.42
C SER A 103 -8.92 -72.65 32.00
N GLY A 104 -9.32 -73.63 31.25
CA GLY A 104 -10.16 -74.73 31.66
C GLY A 104 -11.63 -74.42 31.95
N THR A 105 -12.09 -73.16 31.76
CA THR A 105 -13.40 -72.69 32.19
C THR A 105 -14.52 -72.88 31.16
N LEU A 106 -14.19 -73.07 29.90
CA LEU A 106 -15.13 -73.15 28.78
C LEU A 106 -15.20 -74.56 28.16
N LEU A 107 -14.47 -75.54 28.65
CA LEU A 107 -14.49 -76.92 28.14
C LEU A 107 -15.91 -77.46 28.06
N GLY A 108 -16.24 -78.00 26.87
CA GLY A 108 -17.57 -78.58 26.63
C GLY A 108 -18.68 -77.56 26.34
N SER A 109 -18.40 -76.27 26.41
CA SER A 109 -19.36 -75.22 26.03
C SER A 109 -19.41 -75.00 24.51
N SER A 110 -20.59 -74.55 24.01
CA SER A 110 -20.76 -74.22 22.59
C SER A 110 -20.43 -72.75 22.33
N VAL A 111 -19.71 -72.45 21.24
CA VAL A 111 -19.33 -71.10 20.83
C VAL A 111 -20.19 -70.66 19.68
N ALA A 112 -20.57 -69.36 19.63
CA ALA A 112 -21.39 -68.80 18.59
C ALA A 112 -20.66 -68.81 17.21
N GLY A 113 -21.41 -69.12 16.11
CA GLY A 113 -20.82 -69.23 14.77
C GLY A 113 -20.09 -67.99 14.27
N GLU A 114 -20.51 -66.79 14.72
CA GLU A 114 -19.79 -65.51 14.41
C GLU A 114 -18.40 -65.42 15.06
N GLU A 115 -18.22 -65.98 16.23
CA GLU A 115 -16.95 -66.02 16.91
C GLU A 115 -16.00 -67.05 16.29
N ILE A 116 -16.56 -68.24 15.90
CA ILE A 116 -15.83 -69.28 15.19
C ILE A 116 -15.32 -68.79 13.79
N ALA A 117 -16.09 -67.96 13.14
CA ALA A 117 -15.71 -67.40 11.82
C ALA A 117 -14.48 -66.45 11.90
N ARG A 118 -14.21 -65.90 13.09
CA ARG A 118 -13.11 -64.97 13.32
C ARG A 118 -11.82 -65.65 13.84
N GLY A 119 -11.85 -66.92 14.11
CA GLY A 119 -10.70 -67.70 14.58
C GLY A 119 -9.81 -68.22 13.49
N ALA A 120 -8.59 -68.66 13.86
CA ALA A 120 -7.68 -69.32 12.91
C ALA A 120 -8.14 -70.74 12.65
N PRO A 121 -8.41 -71.15 11.38
CA PRO A 121 -8.87 -72.50 11.08
C PRO A 121 -7.73 -73.51 11.27
N VAL A 122 -8.02 -74.63 11.99
CA VAL A 122 -7.13 -75.77 12.06
C VAL A 122 -7.54 -76.73 10.94
N VAL A 123 -6.64 -76.95 9.99
CA VAL A 123 -6.91 -77.73 8.77
C VAL A 123 -5.97 -78.94 8.72
N VAL A 124 -6.55 -80.12 8.48
CA VAL A 124 -5.85 -81.40 8.29
C VAL A 124 -6.34 -82.02 6.98
N LYS A 125 -5.42 -82.36 6.08
CA LYS A 125 -5.76 -82.93 4.78
C LYS A 125 -6.89 -82.19 4.03
N SER A 126 -6.80 -80.83 4.03
CA SER A 126 -7.77 -79.92 3.40
C SER A 126 -9.19 -79.90 4.02
N SER A 127 -9.40 -80.54 5.19
CA SER A 127 -10.63 -80.45 5.95
C SER A 127 -10.40 -79.63 7.22
N ARG A 128 -11.35 -78.72 7.54
CA ARG A 128 -11.30 -77.94 8.79
C ARG A 128 -11.74 -78.88 9.95
N VAL A 129 -10.81 -79.21 10.84
CA VAL A 129 -11.04 -80.10 11.99
C VAL A 129 -11.31 -79.34 13.29
N GLY A 130 -11.01 -78.04 13.29
CA GLY A 130 -11.25 -77.17 14.43
C GLY A 130 -10.95 -75.69 14.12
N THR A 131 -11.11 -74.85 15.12
CA THR A 131 -10.78 -73.42 15.06
C THR A 131 -10.14 -72.98 16.36
N LEU A 132 -9.00 -72.30 16.24
CA LEU A 132 -8.31 -71.69 17.38
C LEU A 132 -8.85 -70.26 17.54
N LEU A 133 -9.39 -69.96 18.70
CA LEU A 133 -9.81 -68.64 19.15
C LEU A 133 -8.82 -68.10 20.15
N LEU A 134 -8.43 -66.78 19.99
CA LEU A 134 -7.58 -66.10 20.93
C LEU A 134 -8.41 -65.03 21.63
N PHE A 135 -8.42 -65.06 22.95
CA PHE A 135 -9.02 -64.03 23.78
C PHE A 135 -7.90 -63.28 24.51
N GLY A 136 -7.88 -61.94 24.39
CA GLY A 136 -6.90 -61.07 25.05
C GLY A 136 -7.58 -60.21 26.10
N GLY A 137 -6.94 -60.04 27.28
CA GLY A 137 -7.40 -59.10 28.34
C GLY A 137 -7.07 -59.58 29.75
N MET A 138 -6.73 -58.64 30.62
CA MET A 138 -6.43 -58.87 32.07
C MET A 138 -7.63 -59.26 32.91
N SER A 139 -8.82 -59.39 32.35
CA SER A 139 -10.04 -59.77 33.06
C SER A 139 -10.73 -60.87 32.28
N GLY A 140 -10.75 -62.08 32.72
CA GLY A 140 -11.17 -63.35 32.18
C GLY A 140 -12.37 -63.44 31.22
N VAL A 141 -12.86 -62.35 30.69
CA VAL A 141 -13.91 -62.24 29.64
C VAL A 141 -13.39 -61.24 28.59
N GLY A 142 -12.35 -61.60 27.87
CA GLY A 142 -11.79 -60.77 26.80
C GLY A 142 -12.53 -61.00 25.50
N LEU A 143 -12.77 -59.91 24.75
CA LEU A 143 -13.25 -59.99 23.35
C LEU A 143 -12.13 -60.58 22.48
N PRO A 144 -12.47 -61.34 21.43
CA PRO A 144 -11.50 -61.82 20.47
C PRO A 144 -10.59 -60.69 19.95
N ILE A 145 -9.29 -60.98 19.77
CA ILE A 145 -8.28 -59.99 19.41
C ILE A 145 -8.70 -59.16 18.18
N GLY A 146 -9.33 -59.78 17.18
CA GLY A 146 -9.84 -59.07 16.01
C GLY A 146 -10.96 -58.05 16.28
N VAL A 147 -11.70 -58.20 17.41
CA VAL A 147 -12.74 -57.25 17.85
C VAL A 147 -12.09 -56.07 18.59
N GLN A 148 -11.05 -56.29 19.38
CA GLN A 148 -10.29 -55.22 20.02
C GLN A 148 -9.55 -54.38 18.99
N GLU A 149 -8.95 -54.99 17.97
CA GLU A 149 -8.29 -54.26 16.86
C GLU A 149 -9.27 -53.33 16.14
N SER A 150 -10.46 -53.84 15.78
CA SER A 150 -11.47 -53.04 15.09
C SER A 150 -12.00 -51.88 15.92
N PHE A 151 -12.09 -52.05 17.26
CA PHE A 151 -12.53 -51.00 18.20
C PHE A 151 -11.50 -49.91 18.34
N LEU A 152 -10.21 -50.26 18.46
CA LEU A 152 -9.11 -49.25 18.58
C LEU A 152 -8.94 -48.49 17.28
N ILE A 153 -8.92 -49.17 16.13
CA ILE A 153 -8.85 -48.55 14.80
C ILE A 153 -10.06 -47.63 14.58
N GLY A 154 -11.25 -48.03 15.01
CA GLY A 154 -12.48 -47.24 14.94
C GLY A 154 -12.41 -45.94 15.75
N ARG A 155 -11.82 -45.97 16.96
CA ARG A 155 -11.63 -44.81 17.83
C ARG A 155 -10.60 -43.85 17.25
N VAL A 156 -9.46 -44.35 16.77
CA VAL A 156 -8.40 -43.56 16.12
C VAL A 156 -8.94 -42.91 14.84
N ASN A 157 -9.64 -43.68 14.03
CA ASN A 157 -10.25 -43.18 12.79
C ASN A 157 -11.24 -42.04 13.07
N ARG A 158 -12.11 -42.18 14.07
CA ARG A 158 -13.07 -41.14 14.46
C ARG A 158 -12.35 -39.88 14.97
N ALA A 159 -11.28 -40.01 15.74
CA ALA A 159 -10.46 -38.89 16.18
C ALA A 159 -9.79 -38.15 15.02
N ILE A 160 -9.27 -38.88 14.03
CA ILE A 160 -8.67 -38.31 12.82
C ILE A 160 -9.70 -37.51 12.03
N TRP A 161 -10.89 -38.06 11.79
CA TRP A 161 -11.95 -37.36 11.05
C TRP A 161 -12.49 -36.13 11.80
N LEU A 162 -12.59 -36.19 13.12
CA LEU A 162 -12.97 -35.05 13.94
C LEU A 162 -11.91 -33.94 13.90
N ALA A 163 -10.63 -34.30 14.02
CA ALA A 163 -9.52 -33.34 13.89
C ALA A 163 -9.48 -32.72 12.50
N ALA A 164 -9.68 -33.52 11.44
CA ALA A 164 -9.75 -33.06 10.06
C ALA A 164 -10.93 -32.10 9.85
N GLY A 165 -12.10 -32.41 10.39
CA GLY A 165 -13.29 -31.55 10.30
C GLY A 165 -13.11 -30.22 10.99
N LEU A 166 -12.58 -30.24 12.23
CA LEU A 166 -12.27 -29.01 13.00
C LEU A 166 -11.22 -28.14 12.32
N GLY A 167 -10.13 -28.75 11.84
CA GLY A 167 -9.08 -28.06 11.08
C GLY A 167 -9.61 -27.45 9.79
N GLY A 168 -10.47 -28.15 9.06
CA GLY A 168 -11.14 -27.66 7.86
C GLY A 168 -12.03 -26.46 8.13
N LEU A 169 -12.82 -26.52 9.19
CA LEU A 169 -13.68 -25.41 9.59
C LEU A 169 -12.86 -24.18 9.97
N LEU A 170 -11.81 -24.36 10.79
CA LEU A 170 -10.93 -23.26 11.22
C LEU A 170 -10.23 -22.60 10.02
N GLY A 171 -9.74 -23.41 9.10
CA GLY A 171 -9.10 -22.88 7.88
C GLY A 171 -10.06 -22.17 6.95
N LEU A 172 -11.30 -22.62 6.84
CA LEU A 172 -12.33 -21.92 6.07
C LEU A 172 -12.66 -20.56 6.69
N VAL A 173 -12.79 -20.50 8.01
CA VAL A 173 -13.01 -19.24 8.74
C VAL A 173 -11.84 -18.28 8.50
N LEU A 174 -10.60 -18.76 8.62
CA LEU A 174 -9.40 -17.96 8.39
C LEU A 174 -9.32 -17.47 6.93
N ALA A 175 -9.65 -18.32 5.97
CA ALA A 175 -9.69 -17.93 4.55
C ALA A 175 -10.72 -16.82 4.28
N VAL A 176 -11.90 -16.89 4.91
CA VAL A 176 -12.94 -15.85 4.80
C VAL A 176 -12.47 -14.54 5.44
N VAL A 177 -11.84 -14.60 6.62
CA VAL A 177 -11.32 -13.42 7.32
C VAL A 177 -10.23 -12.73 6.49
N LEU A 178 -9.25 -13.48 5.99
CA LEU A 178 -8.18 -12.96 5.13
C LEU A 178 -8.73 -12.40 3.81
N SER A 179 -9.66 -13.10 3.18
CA SER A 179 -10.28 -12.64 1.94
C SER A 179 -11.04 -11.32 2.12
N ARG A 180 -11.74 -11.15 3.23
CA ARG A 180 -12.45 -9.91 3.55
C ARG A 180 -11.52 -8.79 4.04
N GLY A 181 -10.50 -9.13 4.83
CA GLY A 181 -9.54 -8.16 5.38
C GLY A 181 -8.64 -7.54 4.31
N LEU A 182 -8.13 -8.35 3.39
CA LEU A 182 -7.18 -7.87 2.37
C LEU A 182 -7.85 -7.53 1.03
N THR A 183 -8.73 -8.40 0.54
CA THR A 183 -9.23 -8.28 -0.84
C THR A 183 -10.32 -7.20 -0.98
N ALA A 184 -11.16 -7.01 0.04
CA ALA A 184 -12.26 -6.05 -0.02
C ALA A 184 -11.75 -4.59 -0.02
N PRO A 185 -10.82 -4.16 0.86
CA PRO A 185 -10.23 -2.83 0.84
C PRO A 185 -9.48 -2.52 -0.47
N LEU A 186 -8.64 -3.45 -0.94
CA LEU A 186 -7.92 -3.29 -2.21
C LEU A 186 -8.86 -3.11 -3.41
N ARG A 187 -9.96 -3.83 -3.41
CA ARG A 187 -10.97 -3.71 -4.46
C ARG A 187 -11.70 -2.39 -4.41
N SER A 188 -12.05 -1.91 -3.21
CA SER A 188 -12.66 -0.60 -3.01
C SER A 188 -11.71 0.51 -3.46
N LEU A 189 -10.43 0.43 -3.07
CA LEU A 189 -9.39 1.37 -3.49
C LEU A 189 -9.22 1.36 -5.02
N SER A 190 -9.12 0.19 -5.64
CA SER A 190 -9.04 0.06 -7.11
C SER A 190 -10.27 0.65 -7.83
N ALA A 191 -11.46 0.45 -7.28
CA ALA A 191 -12.67 1.05 -7.81
C ALA A 191 -12.65 2.58 -7.72
N SER A 192 -12.19 3.14 -6.58
CA SER A 192 -12.02 4.58 -6.39
C SER A 192 -10.97 5.16 -7.33
N MET A 193 -9.84 4.47 -7.54
CA MET A 193 -8.83 4.87 -8.52
C MET A 193 -9.41 4.93 -9.95
N ASN A 194 -10.20 3.93 -10.35
CA ASN A 194 -10.84 3.91 -11.66
C ASN A 194 -11.90 5.01 -11.84
N ARG A 195 -12.63 5.37 -10.77
CA ARG A 195 -13.56 6.49 -10.77
C ARG A 195 -12.82 7.82 -10.89
N PHE A 196 -11.71 7.98 -10.16
CA PHE A 196 -10.84 9.14 -10.26
C PHE A 196 -10.26 9.33 -11.67
N ALA A 197 -9.76 8.25 -12.28
CA ALA A 197 -9.25 8.26 -13.65
C ALA A 197 -10.30 8.65 -14.71
N ARG A 198 -11.59 8.39 -14.43
CA ARG A 198 -12.72 8.84 -15.26
C ARG A 198 -13.17 10.26 -15.00
N GLY A 199 -12.49 10.99 -14.10
CA GLY A 199 -12.77 12.39 -13.83
C GLY A 199 -13.71 12.64 -12.64
N GLU A 200 -14.13 11.60 -11.91
CA GLU A 200 -14.88 11.79 -10.68
C GLU A 200 -13.95 12.34 -9.60
N ARG A 201 -14.27 13.51 -9.05
CA ARG A 201 -13.42 14.18 -8.05
C ARG A 201 -13.92 14.00 -6.62
N ASN A 202 -15.22 13.76 -6.44
CA ASN A 202 -15.81 13.51 -5.13
C ASN A 202 -15.81 11.99 -4.86
N LEU A 203 -14.69 11.48 -4.30
CA LEU A 203 -14.48 10.07 -4.04
C LEU A 203 -14.63 9.77 -2.55
N ASP A 204 -15.48 8.79 -2.25
CA ASP A 204 -15.52 8.20 -0.92
C ASP A 204 -14.42 7.14 -0.82
N LEU A 205 -13.31 7.50 -0.20
CA LEU A 205 -12.16 6.61 -0.04
C LEU A 205 -12.36 5.72 1.19
N PRO A 206 -11.97 4.42 1.11
CA PRO A 206 -12.06 3.52 2.25
C PRO A 206 -11.27 4.09 3.44
N ARG A 207 -11.70 3.72 4.65
CA ARG A 207 -10.94 4.06 5.86
C ARG A 207 -9.55 3.41 5.78
N ALA A 208 -8.53 4.15 6.14
CA ALA A 208 -7.19 3.61 6.22
C ALA A 208 -7.13 2.55 7.32
N SER A 209 -6.70 1.35 6.99
CA SER A 209 -6.35 0.30 7.95
C SER A 209 -4.95 0.59 8.53
N HIS A 210 -4.54 -0.17 9.56
CA HIS A 210 -3.21 0.01 10.18
C HIS A 210 -2.14 -0.90 9.55
N ASP A 211 -2.33 -1.28 8.30
CA ASP A 211 -1.48 -2.17 7.50
C ASP A 211 -0.98 -1.46 6.22
N GLU A 212 -0.28 -2.17 5.37
CA GLU A 212 0.25 -1.68 4.10
C GLU A 212 -0.86 -1.19 3.15
N VAL A 213 -2.06 -1.76 3.26
CA VAL A 213 -3.23 -1.31 2.48
C VAL A 213 -3.72 0.05 2.95
N GLY A 214 -3.62 0.30 4.27
CA GLY A 214 -3.90 1.59 4.87
C GLY A 214 -2.91 2.67 4.41
N GLU A 215 -1.62 2.36 4.38
CA GLU A 215 -0.57 3.26 3.89
C GLU A 215 -0.78 3.61 2.41
N LEU A 216 -1.12 2.62 1.59
CA LEU A 216 -1.45 2.83 0.17
C LEU A 216 -2.68 3.73 0.00
N THR A 217 -3.72 3.51 0.82
CA THR A 217 -4.95 4.32 0.80
C THR A 217 -4.66 5.78 1.17
N GLU A 218 -3.81 6.01 2.16
CA GLU A 218 -3.42 7.35 2.59
C GLU A 218 -2.54 8.06 1.54
N SER A 219 -1.64 7.32 0.91
CA SER A 219 -0.81 7.84 -0.19
C SER A 219 -1.68 8.25 -1.38
N PHE A 220 -2.68 7.44 -1.72
CA PHE A 220 -3.63 7.78 -2.78
C PHE A 220 -4.50 8.99 -2.39
N ARG A 221 -4.94 9.11 -1.13
CA ARG A 221 -5.69 10.27 -0.63
C ARG A 221 -4.90 11.57 -0.78
N ARG A 222 -3.61 11.55 -0.42
CA ARG A 222 -2.70 12.70 -0.59
C ARG A 222 -2.57 13.09 -2.07
N LEU A 223 -2.40 12.12 -2.94
CA LEU A 223 -2.29 12.33 -4.39
C LEU A 223 -3.58 12.95 -4.97
N VAL A 224 -4.74 12.43 -4.59
CA VAL A 224 -6.05 13.00 -5.00
C VAL A 224 -6.20 14.43 -4.51
N GLY A 225 -5.86 14.71 -3.24
CA GLY A 225 -5.90 16.05 -2.66
C GLY A 225 -4.99 17.03 -3.40
N GLU A 226 -3.77 16.61 -3.75
CA GLU A 226 -2.83 17.44 -4.48
C GLU A 226 -3.32 17.75 -5.91
N ILE A 227 -3.86 16.74 -6.62
CA ILE A 227 -4.42 16.97 -7.95
C ILE A 227 -5.64 17.90 -7.88
N GLN A 228 -6.53 17.73 -6.91
CA GLN A 228 -7.69 18.59 -6.72
C GLN A 228 -7.27 20.05 -6.43
N ARG A 229 -6.26 20.23 -5.59
CA ARG A 229 -5.67 21.53 -5.30
C ARG A 229 -5.11 22.18 -6.56
N GLN A 230 -4.34 21.44 -7.35
CA GLN A 230 -3.77 21.96 -8.61
C GLN A 230 -4.87 22.31 -9.64
N GLU A 231 -5.92 21.47 -9.76
CA GLU A 231 -7.06 21.78 -10.62
C GLU A 231 -7.84 23.02 -10.15
N GLY A 232 -7.99 23.20 -8.84
CA GLY A 232 -8.60 24.39 -8.23
C GLY A 232 -7.81 25.64 -8.62
N LEU A 233 -6.52 25.66 -8.33
CA LEU A 233 -5.62 26.77 -8.67
C LEU A 233 -5.63 27.07 -10.18
N ARG A 234 -5.68 26.04 -11.03
CA ARG A 234 -5.75 26.23 -12.48
C ARG A 234 -7.07 26.85 -12.93
N LYS A 235 -8.19 26.47 -12.32
CA LYS A 235 -9.51 27.07 -12.62
C LYS A 235 -9.58 28.53 -12.20
N GLU A 236 -9.12 28.85 -10.99
CA GLU A 236 -9.02 30.22 -10.48
C GLU A 236 -8.16 31.06 -11.40
N MET A 237 -6.96 30.59 -11.74
CA MET A 237 -6.05 31.27 -12.68
C MET A 237 -6.73 31.55 -14.04
N THR A 238 -7.48 30.57 -14.58
CA THR A 238 -8.15 30.76 -15.88
C THR A 238 -9.26 31.83 -15.78
N ALA A 239 -9.99 31.85 -14.66
CA ALA A 239 -11.00 32.87 -14.40
C ALA A 239 -10.38 34.26 -14.26
N ASP A 240 -9.28 34.39 -13.49
CA ASP A 240 -8.56 35.65 -13.32
C ASP A 240 -7.99 36.19 -14.65
N ILE A 241 -7.38 35.31 -15.46
CA ILE A 241 -6.92 35.68 -16.83
C ILE A 241 -8.09 36.24 -17.65
N ALA A 242 -9.22 35.54 -17.66
CA ALA A 242 -10.39 35.99 -18.42
C ALA A 242 -10.90 37.36 -17.96
N HIS A 243 -10.89 37.61 -16.64
CA HIS A 243 -11.28 38.91 -16.09
C HIS A 243 -10.28 40.01 -16.43
N GLU A 244 -8.98 39.78 -16.28
CA GLU A 244 -7.95 40.80 -16.55
C GLU A 244 -7.78 41.09 -18.06
N LEU A 245 -8.11 40.16 -18.95
CA LEU A 245 -8.17 40.41 -20.38
C LEU A 245 -9.45 41.15 -20.80
N ARG A 246 -10.58 40.84 -20.18
CA ARG A 246 -11.89 41.47 -20.54
C ARG A 246 -11.89 42.94 -20.24
N ASN A 247 -11.25 43.38 -19.14
CA ASN A 247 -11.23 44.79 -18.75
C ASN A 247 -10.64 45.73 -19.81
N PRO A 248 -9.38 45.55 -20.25
CA PRO A 248 -8.79 46.40 -21.28
C PRO A 248 -9.51 46.29 -22.66
N ILE A 249 -10.04 45.09 -22.97
CA ILE A 249 -10.85 44.90 -24.20
C ILE A 249 -12.12 45.77 -24.16
N ALA A 250 -12.83 45.79 -23.03
CA ALA A 250 -14.03 46.61 -22.87
C ALA A 250 -13.71 48.12 -22.97
N VAL A 251 -12.56 48.54 -22.41
CA VAL A 251 -12.10 49.95 -22.53
C VAL A 251 -11.78 50.29 -24.00
N ILE A 252 -11.06 49.40 -24.71
CA ILE A 252 -10.78 49.57 -26.15
C ILE A 252 -12.10 49.69 -26.90
N GLN A 253 -13.02 48.76 -26.71
CA GLN A 253 -14.31 48.70 -27.40
C GLN A 253 -15.12 49.99 -27.15
N ALA A 254 -15.29 50.40 -25.90
CA ALA A 254 -16.06 51.61 -25.58
C ALA A 254 -15.45 52.88 -26.19
N ASN A 255 -14.11 53.01 -26.16
CA ASN A 255 -13.45 54.19 -26.78
C ASN A 255 -13.58 54.16 -28.32
N VAL A 256 -13.38 53.00 -28.94
CA VAL A 256 -13.52 52.89 -30.43
C VAL A 256 -14.96 53.10 -30.83
N GLU A 257 -15.95 52.55 -30.16
CA GLU A 257 -17.38 52.83 -30.44
C GLU A 257 -17.69 54.31 -30.32
N SER A 258 -17.20 54.98 -29.28
CA SER A 258 -17.41 56.44 -29.12
C SER A 258 -16.74 57.26 -30.22
N LEU A 259 -15.63 56.82 -30.78
CA LEU A 259 -14.98 57.47 -31.94
C LEU A 259 -15.76 57.22 -33.24
N VAL A 260 -16.25 55.99 -33.43
CA VAL A 260 -17.05 55.61 -34.64
C VAL A 260 -18.37 56.32 -34.65
N ASP A 261 -19.05 56.43 -33.50
CA ASP A 261 -20.34 57.13 -33.34
C ASP A 261 -20.20 58.67 -33.43
N GLY A 262 -18.97 59.17 -33.53
CA GLY A 262 -18.72 60.61 -33.63
C GLY A 262 -18.90 61.39 -32.32
N VAL A 263 -18.98 60.68 -31.17
CA VAL A 263 -19.07 61.29 -29.84
C VAL A 263 -17.79 62.05 -29.52
N TYR A 264 -16.66 61.49 -29.92
CA TYR A 264 -15.36 62.14 -29.83
C TYR A 264 -14.66 62.17 -31.19
N PRO A 265 -13.93 63.24 -31.54
CA PRO A 265 -13.12 63.28 -32.73
C PRO A 265 -11.91 62.33 -32.63
N ALA A 266 -11.50 61.75 -33.75
CA ALA A 266 -10.33 60.84 -33.82
C ALA A 266 -8.99 61.62 -33.72
N THR A 267 -8.76 62.21 -32.56
CA THR A 267 -7.49 62.93 -32.23
C THR A 267 -6.51 61.99 -31.55
N ALA A 268 -5.21 62.37 -31.54
CA ALA A 268 -4.17 61.62 -30.83
C ALA A 268 -4.50 61.46 -29.31
N GLU A 269 -5.11 62.47 -28.70
CA GLU A 269 -5.50 62.50 -27.30
C GLU A 269 -6.61 61.43 -27.02
N ASN A 270 -7.63 61.32 -27.86
CA ASN A 270 -8.73 60.36 -27.72
C ASN A 270 -8.33 58.93 -28.11
N LEU A 271 -7.25 58.75 -28.90
CA LEU A 271 -6.67 57.45 -29.24
C LEU A 271 -5.68 56.94 -28.21
N GLU A 272 -5.09 57.79 -27.33
CA GLU A 272 -4.09 57.41 -26.35
C GLU A 272 -4.63 56.35 -25.37
N PRO A 273 -5.87 56.42 -24.80
CA PRO A 273 -6.42 55.37 -23.92
C PRO A 273 -6.53 54.01 -24.62
N VAL A 274 -6.84 54.01 -25.95
CA VAL A 274 -6.91 52.78 -26.76
C VAL A 274 -5.50 52.18 -26.87
N LEU A 275 -4.50 53.02 -27.20
CA LEU A 275 -3.11 52.60 -27.35
C LEU A 275 -2.53 52.09 -26.02
N GLU A 276 -2.82 52.75 -24.91
CA GLU A 276 -2.44 52.29 -23.55
C GLU A 276 -3.05 50.92 -23.23
N SER A 277 -4.33 50.72 -23.57
CA SER A 277 -5.03 49.44 -23.32
C SER A 277 -4.45 48.31 -24.20
N VAL A 278 -4.06 48.60 -25.46
CA VAL A 278 -3.40 47.64 -26.35
C VAL A 278 -2.00 47.30 -25.79
N ARG A 279 -1.22 48.27 -25.33
CA ARG A 279 0.10 48.05 -24.69
C ARG A 279 -0.02 47.22 -23.42
N LEU A 280 -1.09 47.45 -22.64
CA LEU A 280 -1.37 46.65 -21.42
C LEU A 280 -1.70 45.19 -21.79
N LEU A 281 -2.54 44.97 -22.78
CA LEU A 281 -2.87 43.63 -23.31
C LEU A 281 -1.64 42.88 -23.78
N THR A 282 -0.78 43.54 -24.57
CA THR A 282 0.46 42.94 -25.08
C THR A 282 1.37 42.50 -23.93
N ARG A 283 1.52 43.35 -22.90
CA ARG A 283 2.28 43.00 -21.69
C ARG A 283 1.66 41.84 -20.92
N LEU A 284 0.33 41.81 -20.73
CA LEU A 284 -0.38 40.72 -20.08
C LEU A 284 -0.14 39.38 -20.77
N VAL A 285 -0.23 39.35 -22.10
CA VAL A 285 0.00 38.13 -22.91
C VAL A 285 1.44 37.63 -22.74
N GLU A 286 2.44 38.54 -22.79
CA GLU A 286 3.86 38.16 -22.63
C GLU A 286 4.19 37.72 -21.20
N ASP A 287 3.58 38.36 -20.21
CA ASP A 287 3.64 37.96 -18.77
C ASP A 287 3.08 36.57 -18.56
N LEU A 288 1.91 36.28 -19.13
CA LEU A 288 1.28 34.96 -19.06
C LEU A 288 2.11 33.88 -19.76
N ARG A 289 2.69 34.21 -20.93
CA ARG A 289 3.58 33.31 -21.65
C ARG A 289 4.82 32.98 -20.83
N THR A 290 5.44 33.99 -20.21
CA THR A 290 6.61 33.81 -19.36
C THR A 290 6.29 32.89 -18.17
N LEU A 291 5.16 33.12 -17.48
CA LEU A 291 4.71 32.27 -16.39
C LEU A 291 4.43 30.83 -16.84
N ALA A 292 3.76 30.66 -17.98
CA ALA A 292 3.45 29.33 -18.51
C ALA A 292 4.72 28.53 -18.85
N LEU A 293 5.73 29.20 -19.44
CA LEU A 293 7.02 28.58 -19.76
C LEU A 293 7.82 28.26 -18.48
N ALA A 294 7.79 29.14 -17.48
CA ALA A 294 8.45 28.93 -16.20
C ALA A 294 7.83 27.75 -15.43
N ASP A 295 6.49 27.67 -15.36
CA ASP A 295 5.79 26.56 -14.74
C ASP A 295 6.05 25.20 -15.41
N ALA A 296 6.19 25.21 -16.74
CA ALA A 296 6.53 24.03 -17.51
C ALA A 296 8.01 23.63 -17.40
N GLY A 297 8.86 24.42 -16.71
CA GLY A 297 10.31 24.23 -16.68
C GLY A 297 10.97 24.38 -18.07
N ARG A 298 10.31 25.09 -19.00
CA ARG A 298 10.74 25.25 -20.39
C ARG A 298 11.23 26.66 -20.73
N LEU A 299 11.39 27.51 -19.69
CA LEU A 299 11.93 28.83 -19.89
C LEU A 299 13.40 28.71 -20.28
N ALA A 300 13.73 29.14 -21.51
CA ALA A 300 15.11 29.22 -21.94
C ALA A 300 15.86 30.26 -21.11
N MET A 301 16.97 29.87 -20.52
CA MET A 301 17.81 30.66 -19.64
C MET A 301 19.27 30.57 -20.08
N GLU A 302 19.93 31.69 -20.20
CA GLU A 302 21.37 31.78 -20.49
C GLU A 302 22.12 32.15 -19.18
N ILE A 303 22.12 31.19 -18.20
CA ILE A 303 22.73 31.42 -16.91
C ILE A 303 24.26 31.36 -17.06
N GLY A 304 24.93 32.48 -16.73
CA GLY A 304 26.37 32.59 -16.74
C GLY A 304 26.91 33.46 -15.60
N ALA A 305 28.23 33.62 -15.56
CA ALA A 305 28.88 34.57 -14.64
C ALA A 305 28.54 35.98 -15.05
N THR A 306 27.56 36.59 -14.38
CA THR A 306 27.03 37.93 -14.70
C THR A 306 27.42 38.92 -13.63
N ASP A 307 28.04 40.05 -14.03
CA ASP A 307 28.17 41.20 -13.12
C ASP A 307 26.82 41.92 -13.03
N VAL A 308 26.23 41.87 -11.83
CA VAL A 308 24.90 42.41 -11.57
C VAL A 308 24.86 43.96 -11.59
N ALA A 309 25.98 44.63 -11.31
CA ALA A 309 26.02 46.10 -11.20
C ALA A 309 25.71 46.85 -12.52
N PRO A 310 26.20 46.40 -13.69
CA PRO A 310 25.76 46.99 -14.97
C PRO A 310 24.26 46.81 -15.22
N VAL A 311 23.67 45.66 -14.82
CA VAL A 311 22.23 45.41 -14.98
C VAL A 311 21.41 46.38 -14.14
N LEU A 312 21.78 46.54 -12.88
CA LEU A 312 21.11 47.50 -11.99
C LEU A 312 21.20 48.93 -12.52
N ARG A 313 22.37 49.35 -13.05
CA ARG A 313 22.52 50.64 -13.67
C ARG A 313 21.59 50.83 -14.87
N ARG A 314 21.47 49.86 -15.74
CA ARG A 314 20.53 49.92 -16.90
C ARG A 314 19.09 50.07 -16.40
N VAL A 315 18.68 49.28 -15.41
CA VAL A 315 17.33 49.39 -14.85
C VAL A 315 17.11 50.74 -14.21
N ALA A 316 18.07 51.26 -13.40
CA ALA A 316 17.95 52.56 -12.78
C ALA A 316 17.76 53.67 -13.83
N SER A 317 18.60 53.67 -14.90
CA SER A 317 18.48 54.66 -15.99
C SER A 317 17.15 54.56 -16.75
N ALA A 318 16.65 53.33 -16.96
CA ALA A 318 15.36 53.14 -17.65
C ALA A 318 14.16 53.68 -16.82
N PHE A 319 14.25 53.68 -15.50
CA PHE A 319 13.18 54.16 -14.63
C PHE A 319 13.39 55.60 -14.09
N GLU A 320 14.51 56.27 -14.40
CA GLU A 320 14.85 57.60 -13.93
C GLU A 320 13.78 58.64 -14.30
N LEU A 321 13.37 58.68 -15.54
CA LEU A 321 12.33 59.62 -16.03
C LEU A 321 10.97 59.39 -15.34
N ARG A 322 10.63 58.13 -15.16
CA ARG A 322 9.36 57.74 -14.49
C ARG A 322 9.39 58.06 -13.00
N ALA A 323 10.50 57.83 -12.31
CA ALA A 323 10.69 58.24 -10.92
C ALA A 323 10.62 59.74 -10.76
N ALA A 324 11.31 60.49 -11.64
CA ALA A 324 11.29 61.95 -11.65
C ALA A 324 9.89 62.54 -11.91
N SER A 325 9.12 61.97 -12.86
CA SER A 325 7.73 62.40 -13.12
C SER A 325 6.81 62.21 -11.92
N LYS A 326 7.09 61.21 -11.07
CA LYS A 326 6.38 60.96 -9.82
C LYS A 326 7.03 61.63 -8.60
N LYS A 327 8.11 62.40 -8.81
CA LYS A 327 8.93 63.06 -7.79
C LYS A 327 9.46 62.08 -6.72
N VAL A 328 9.82 60.85 -7.12
CA VAL A 328 10.41 59.83 -6.30
C VAL A 328 11.90 59.75 -6.55
N GLY A 329 12.69 59.78 -5.49
CA GLY A 329 14.15 59.68 -5.60
C GLY A 329 14.57 58.22 -5.88
N LEU A 330 15.29 57.99 -6.97
CA LEU A 330 15.85 56.64 -7.28
C LEU A 330 17.36 56.65 -6.96
N ARG A 331 17.84 55.70 -6.15
CA ARG A 331 19.26 55.59 -5.75
C ARG A 331 19.80 54.18 -5.99
N LEU A 332 21.08 54.12 -6.35
CA LEU A 332 21.84 52.88 -6.47
C LEU A 332 22.98 52.91 -5.44
N GLU A 333 23.04 51.89 -4.59
CA GLU A 333 24.01 51.81 -3.46
C GLU A 333 24.73 50.44 -3.47
N GLY A 334 25.80 50.30 -2.70
CA GLY A 334 26.50 49.05 -2.46
C GLY A 334 27.69 48.80 -3.39
N ALA A 335 27.94 47.53 -3.69
CA ALA A 335 29.12 47.11 -4.45
C ALA A 335 29.08 47.60 -5.91
N ARG A 336 30.22 48.09 -6.40
CA ARG A 336 30.36 48.57 -7.79
C ARG A 336 30.43 47.45 -8.83
N SER A 337 30.71 46.20 -8.38
CA SER A 337 30.75 44.99 -9.16
C SER A 337 30.45 43.79 -8.23
N ALA A 338 29.67 42.86 -8.67
CA ALA A 338 29.41 41.59 -7.99
C ALA A 338 29.00 40.53 -9.01
N LEU A 339 29.73 39.42 -9.03
CA LEU A 339 29.47 38.32 -9.97
C LEU A 339 28.49 37.35 -9.33
N ALA A 340 27.45 36.99 -10.09
CA ALA A 340 26.48 35.96 -9.71
C ALA A 340 26.13 35.08 -10.88
N ALA A 341 25.61 33.89 -10.61
CA ALA A 341 25.01 33.04 -11.64
C ALA A 341 23.65 33.62 -12.03
N ALA A 342 23.56 34.26 -13.18
CA ALA A 342 22.33 34.86 -13.65
C ALA A 342 22.28 34.95 -15.18
N ASP A 343 21.07 34.96 -15.71
CA ASP A 343 20.76 35.42 -17.05
C ASP A 343 20.56 36.95 -17.00
N PRO A 344 21.38 37.76 -17.73
CA PRO A 344 21.30 39.21 -17.65
C PRO A 344 19.94 39.79 -18.06
N GLN A 345 19.27 39.19 -19.02
CA GLN A 345 17.96 39.66 -19.50
C GLN A 345 16.86 39.37 -18.47
N ARG A 346 16.89 38.16 -17.88
CA ARG A 346 15.92 37.77 -16.84
C ARG A 346 16.15 38.52 -15.54
N LEU A 347 17.41 38.77 -15.19
CA LEU A 347 17.74 39.62 -14.04
C LEU A 347 17.20 41.05 -14.25
N GLU A 348 17.37 41.64 -15.45
CA GLU A 348 16.81 42.93 -15.79
C GLU A 348 15.28 42.95 -15.67
N GLN A 349 14.61 41.89 -16.13
CA GLN A 349 13.15 41.73 -16.02
C GLN A 349 12.69 41.65 -14.53
N ILE A 350 13.41 40.88 -13.69
CA ILE A 350 13.13 40.82 -12.25
C ILE A 350 13.23 42.21 -11.63
N LEU A 351 14.37 42.85 -11.81
CA LEU A 351 14.64 44.16 -11.21
C LEU A 351 13.67 45.24 -11.71
N SER A 352 13.31 45.19 -12.99
CA SER A 352 12.30 46.09 -13.56
C SER A 352 10.93 45.92 -12.93
N ASN A 353 10.51 44.69 -12.65
CA ASN A 353 9.26 44.42 -11.92
C ASN A 353 9.31 44.95 -10.48
N LEU A 354 10.43 44.74 -9.78
CA LEU A 354 10.62 45.24 -8.39
C LEU A 354 10.65 46.75 -8.32
N VAL A 355 11.45 47.39 -9.18
CA VAL A 355 11.57 48.87 -9.23
C VAL A 355 10.27 49.54 -9.63
N ASN A 356 9.57 48.96 -10.63
CA ASN A 356 8.26 49.45 -11.05
C ASN A 356 7.25 49.40 -9.89
N ASN A 357 7.25 48.28 -9.14
CA ASN A 357 6.41 48.14 -7.96
C ASN A 357 6.77 49.14 -6.88
N ALA A 358 8.06 49.31 -6.56
CA ALA A 358 8.55 50.24 -5.59
C ALA A 358 8.18 51.71 -5.93
N ILE A 359 8.43 52.16 -7.15
CA ILE A 359 8.06 53.52 -7.59
C ILE A 359 6.54 53.71 -7.52
N ARG A 360 5.76 52.70 -7.88
CA ARG A 360 4.31 52.76 -7.84
C ARG A 360 3.76 53.00 -6.43
N HIS A 361 4.29 52.33 -5.41
CA HIS A 361 3.81 52.38 -4.03
C HIS A 361 4.50 53.42 -3.17
N THR A 362 5.51 54.11 -3.74
CA THR A 362 6.18 55.23 -3.06
C THR A 362 5.42 56.55 -3.29
N PRO A 363 5.05 57.31 -2.25
CA PRO A 363 4.42 58.60 -2.39
C PRO A 363 5.40 59.66 -2.98
N GLU A 364 4.86 60.75 -3.44
CA GLU A 364 5.63 61.92 -3.87
C GLU A 364 6.61 62.37 -2.75
N GLY A 365 7.87 62.65 -3.11
CA GLY A 365 8.94 62.96 -2.17
C GLY A 365 9.64 61.79 -1.50
N GLY A 366 9.13 60.56 -1.71
CA GLY A 366 9.72 59.32 -1.21
C GLY A 366 10.95 58.85 -2.00
N LYS A 367 11.53 57.75 -1.58
CA LYS A 367 12.78 57.20 -2.16
C LYS A 367 12.63 55.73 -2.48
N VAL A 368 13.25 55.30 -3.57
CA VAL A 368 13.49 53.87 -3.92
C VAL A 368 15.01 53.68 -3.98
N THR A 369 15.50 52.67 -3.25
CA THR A 369 16.93 52.35 -3.22
C THR A 369 17.15 50.93 -3.73
N MET A 370 18.08 50.77 -4.66
CA MET A 370 18.58 49.50 -5.13
C MET A 370 19.96 49.26 -4.53
N GLN A 371 20.17 48.17 -3.81
CA GLN A 371 21.43 47.91 -3.11
C GLN A 371 22.01 46.55 -3.46
N ILE A 372 23.33 46.52 -3.74
CA ILE A 372 24.07 45.27 -4.02
C ILE A 372 24.88 44.91 -2.78
N LEU A 373 24.66 43.71 -2.24
CA LEU A 373 25.27 43.16 -1.04
C LEU A 373 25.92 41.80 -1.33
N PRO A 374 27.25 41.73 -1.45
CA PRO A 374 27.93 40.44 -1.49
C PRO A 374 27.71 39.66 -0.19
N LEU A 375 27.41 38.39 -0.29
CA LEU A 375 27.20 37.47 0.82
C LEU A 375 28.33 36.44 0.92
N ALA A 376 28.42 35.78 2.07
CA ALA A 376 29.34 34.65 2.24
C ALA A 376 29.06 33.53 1.22
N GLY A 377 30.11 32.84 0.79
CA GLY A 377 30.02 31.77 -0.21
C GLY A 377 29.79 32.25 -1.63
N GLY A 378 30.15 33.50 -1.94
CA GLY A 378 30.07 34.04 -3.31
C GLY A 378 28.67 34.37 -3.81
N ARG A 379 27.64 34.24 -2.95
CA ARG A 379 26.26 34.66 -3.29
C ARG A 379 26.15 36.19 -3.33
N VAL A 380 25.18 36.66 -4.08
CA VAL A 380 24.89 38.12 -4.14
C VAL A 380 23.44 38.34 -3.76
N ARG A 381 23.21 39.29 -2.83
CA ARG A 381 21.88 39.81 -2.52
C ARG A 381 21.67 41.16 -3.17
N ILE A 382 20.53 41.36 -3.78
CA ILE A 382 20.09 42.62 -4.33
C ILE A 382 18.80 43.01 -3.61
N ASP A 383 18.85 44.13 -2.88
CA ASP A 383 17.69 44.68 -2.18
C ASP A 383 17.12 45.86 -2.99
N VAL A 384 15.78 45.80 -3.20
CA VAL A 384 15.01 46.95 -3.67
C VAL A 384 14.12 47.40 -2.53
N THR A 385 14.37 48.59 -2.01
CA THR A 385 13.65 49.15 -0.86
C THR A 385 12.89 50.39 -1.29
N ASP A 386 11.73 50.63 -0.71
CA ASP A 386 10.92 51.82 -0.89
C ASP A 386 10.55 52.45 0.46
N THR A 387 10.15 53.71 0.43
CA THR A 387 9.63 54.45 1.58
C THR A 387 8.12 54.65 1.49
N GLY A 388 7.43 53.67 0.92
CA GLY A 388 5.98 53.67 0.77
C GLY A 388 5.22 53.26 2.03
N SER A 389 3.96 52.87 1.86
CA SER A 389 3.11 52.44 2.96
C SER A 389 3.49 51.07 3.54
N GLY A 390 4.44 50.35 2.95
CA GLY A 390 4.73 48.98 3.27
C GLY A 390 3.63 48.01 2.76
N ILE A 391 3.76 46.76 3.14
CA ILE A 391 2.87 45.65 2.76
C ILE A 391 2.02 45.29 4.00
N PRO A 392 0.70 45.24 3.93
CA PRO A 392 -0.12 44.77 5.05
C PRO A 392 0.37 43.37 5.53
N PRO A 393 0.40 43.07 6.84
CA PRO A 393 0.93 41.82 7.37
C PRO A 393 0.26 40.58 6.82
N ASP A 394 -1.03 40.63 6.60
CA ASP A 394 -1.87 39.57 5.96
C ASP A 394 -1.55 39.39 4.47
N ALA A 395 -1.06 40.43 3.80
CA ALA A 395 -0.69 40.42 2.40
C ALA A 395 0.73 39.87 2.15
N LEU A 396 1.64 39.92 3.13
CA LEU A 396 3.04 39.51 2.94
C LEU A 396 3.19 38.07 2.45
N ALA A 397 2.36 37.15 2.93
CA ALA A 397 2.39 35.77 2.50
C ALA A 397 1.94 35.58 1.04
N HIS A 398 1.19 36.53 0.50
CA HIS A 398 0.47 36.42 -0.78
C HIS A 398 1.00 37.33 -1.88
N VAL A 399 1.94 38.25 -1.59
CA VAL A 399 2.41 39.27 -2.56
C VAL A 399 3.01 38.69 -3.84
N PHE A 400 3.48 37.44 -3.78
CA PHE A 400 4.03 36.72 -4.95
C PHE A 400 3.02 35.83 -5.65
N GLU A 401 1.76 35.77 -5.16
CA GLU A 401 0.69 35.04 -5.84
C GLU A 401 0.27 35.81 -7.11
N ARG A 402 -0.17 35.06 -8.10
CA ARG A 402 -0.61 35.62 -9.39
C ARG A 402 -1.90 36.40 -9.17
N PHE A 403 -2.01 37.56 -9.85
CA PHE A 403 -3.15 38.46 -9.78
C PHE A 403 -3.45 38.99 -8.36
N TYR A 404 -2.59 38.68 -7.37
CA TYR A 404 -2.78 39.17 -6.01
C TYR A 404 -2.57 40.70 -5.95
N ARG A 405 -3.46 41.38 -5.24
CA ARG A 405 -3.45 42.84 -5.04
C ARG A 405 -4.00 43.12 -3.64
N ALA A 406 -3.20 43.75 -2.80
CA ALA A 406 -3.58 44.11 -1.43
C ALA A 406 -4.79 45.07 -1.35
N ASP A 407 -4.99 45.90 -2.39
CA ASP A 407 -6.10 46.84 -2.47
C ASP A 407 -6.78 46.79 -3.84
N ARG A 408 -7.96 46.16 -3.92
CA ARG A 408 -8.72 46.01 -5.18
C ARG A 408 -9.38 47.29 -5.67
N GLY A 409 -9.54 48.29 -4.81
CA GLY A 409 -10.26 49.55 -5.12
C GLY A 409 -9.39 50.63 -5.78
N ARG A 410 -8.26 50.99 -5.17
CA ARG A 410 -7.38 52.08 -5.65
C ARG A 410 -6.49 51.69 -6.84
N SER A 411 -6.19 50.44 -6.97
CA SER A 411 -5.21 49.97 -7.95
C SER A 411 -5.71 49.81 -9.38
N ARG A 412 -7.05 49.98 -9.63
CA ARG A 412 -7.59 49.98 -11.01
C ARG A 412 -7.17 51.20 -11.82
N VAL A 413 -7.00 52.34 -11.16
CA VAL A 413 -6.59 53.60 -11.83
C VAL A 413 -5.09 53.61 -12.16
N GLU A 414 -4.28 52.80 -11.44
CA GLU A 414 -2.81 52.80 -11.59
C GLU A 414 -2.19 51.66 -12.39
N GLY A 415 -3.00 50.82 -13.03
CA GLY A 415 -2.59 49.94 -14.17
C GLY A 415 -1.67 48.77 -13.85
N GLY A 416 -1.74 48.10 -12.68
CA GLY A 416 -0.94 46.91 -12.40
C GLY A 416 -1.69 45.60 -12.59
N THR A 417 -1.08 44.63 -13.28
CA THR A 417 -1.65 43.32 -13.61
C THR A 417 -1.65 42.32 -12.45
N GLY A 418 -0.92 42.61 -11.37
CA GLY A 418 -0.70 41.61 -10.29
C GLY A 418 0.18 40.43 -10.68
N LEU A 419 0.80 40.46 -11.86
CA LEU A 419 1.68 39.40 -12.36
C LEU A 419 3.17 39.67 -12.13
N GLY A 420 3.57 40.95 -12.05
CA GLY A 420 4.99 41.34 -12.03
C GLY A 420 5.82 40.71 -10.89
N LEU A 421 5.29 40.66 -9.67
CA LEU A 421 5.98 40.04 -8.54
C LEU A 421 6.00 38.52 -8.64
N ALA A 422 4.93 37.91 -9.13
CA ALA A 422 4.87 36.46 -9.40
C ALA A 422 5.90 36.04 -10.46
N ILE A 423 6.01 36.84 -11.53
CA ILE A 423 7.03 36.65 -12.58
C ILE A 423 8.44 36.81 -12.00
N ALA A 424 8.67 37.87 -11.23
CA ALA A 424 9.97 38.12 -10.61
C ALA A 424 10.43 36.93 -9.76
N ARG A 425 9.53 36.36 -8.95
CA ARG A 425 9.80 35.18 -8.12
C ARG A 425 10.08 33.94 -8.99
N LYS A 426 9.26 33.68 -10.00
CA LYS A 426 9.46 32.54 -10.90
C LYS A 426 10.77 32.63 -11.69
N LEU A 427 11.14 33.82 -12.15
CA LEU A 427 12.42 34.04 -12.81
C LEU A 427 13.61 33.90 -11.85
N ALA A 428 13.47 34.32 -10.58
CA ALA A 428 14.48 34.12 -9.55
C ALA A 428 14.67 32.62 -9.26
N GLU A 429 13.57 31.87 -9.01
CA GLU A 429 13.59 30.44 -8.78
C GLU A 429 14.21 29.66 -9.96
N ALA A 430 13.86 30.02 -11.20
CA ALA A 430 14.38 29.38 -12.40
C ALA A 430 15.89 29.60 -12.61
N GLN A 431 16.48 30.65 -12.00
CA GLN A 431 17.93 30.90 -11.98
C GLN A 431 18.63 30.28 -10.75
N GLY A 432 17.92 29.49 -9.91
CA GLY A 432 18.47 28.94 -8.66
C GLY A 432 18.64 29.99 -7.55
N GLY A 433 17.98 31.15 -7.69
CA GLY A 433 17.91 32.20 -6.70
C GLY A 433 16.64 32.15 -5.84
N ASP A 434 16.51 33.08 -4.92
CA ASP A 434 15.33 33.24 -4.06
C ASP A 434 14.92 34.72 -4.00
N LEU A 435 13.60 34.98 -3.93
CA LEU A 435 13.03 36.30 -3.81
C LEU A 435 12.07 36.37 -2.61
N SER A 436 12.38 37.24 -1.65
CA SER A 436 11.59 37.49 -0.44
C SER A 436 11.13 38.93 -0.33
N ALA A 437 10.11 39.15 0.49
CA ALA A 437 9.59 40.48 0.79
C ALA A 437 9.43 40.69 2.31
N ASP A 438 9.83 41.85 2.82
CA ASP A 438 9.70 42.24 4.21
C ASP A 438 9.26 43.70 4.31
N ASN A 439 8.71 44.11 5.44
CA ASN A 439 8.53 45.52 5.79
C ASN A 439 9.75 46.07 6.51
N LEU A 440 10.07 47.32 6.23
CA LEU A 440 11.11 48.04 6.97
C LEU A 440 10.56 48.61 8.30
N PRO A 441 11.34 48.59 9.38
CA PRO A 441 10.91 49.16 10.68
C PRO A 441 10.49 50.64 10.62
N GLU A 442 11.11 51.39 9.73
CA GLU A 442 10.86 52.83 9.53
C GLU A 442 9.74 53.12 8.53
N GLY A 443 9.07 52.08 8.06
CA GLY A 443 8.05 52.12 7.00
C GLY A 443 8.62 51.81 5.61
N GLY A 444 7.73 51.39 4.70
CA GLY A 444 8.10 50.94 3.37
C GLY A 444 8.34 49.43 3.30
N ALA A 445 8.58 48.94 2.08
CA ALA A 445 8.84 47.54 1.80
C ALA A 445 10.27 47.30 1.31
N ARG A 446 10.77 46.09 1.52
CA ARG A 446 12.02 45.58 0.99
C ARG A 446 11.78 44.29 0.25
N PHE A 447 12.21 44.23 -1.00
CA PHE A 447 12.29 43.00 -1.78
C PHE A 447 13.76 42.59 -1.91
N SER A 448 14.07 41.36 -1.46
CA SER A 448 15.44 40.84 -1.42
C SER A 448 15.56 39.66 -2.42
N LEU A 449 16.35 39.86 -3.46
CA LEU A 449 16.74 38.86 -4.42
C LEU A 449 18.10 38.29 -4.04
N VAL A 450 18.18 36.98 -3.81
CA VAL A 450 19.44 36.27 -3.56
C VAL A 450 19.78 35.42 -4.76
N LEU A 451 20.95 35.61 -5.34
CA LEU A 451 21.47 34.87 -6.48
C LEU A 451 22.56 33.90 -6.05
N ALA A 452 22.66 32.76 -6.76
CA ALA A 452 23.73 31.79 -6.58
C ALA A 452 25.11 32.36 -6.96
N PRO A 453 26.22 31.82 -6.41
CA PRO A 453 27.55 32.21 -6.80
C PRO A 453 27.77 32.00 -8.29
N ALA A 454 28.59 32.88 -8.90
CA ALA A 454 28.96 32.72 -10.30
C ALA A 454 29.59 31.33 -10.53
N PRO A 455 29.27 30.64 -11.63
CA PRO A 455 30.00 29.44 -12.01
C PRO A 455 31.48 29.79 -12.21
N GLY A 456 32.35 28.94 -11.65
CA GLY A 456 33.81 29.12 -11.73
C GLY A 456 34.35 28.92 -13.15
#